data_9ae54fbe5cbdf44c045bb360709b3a66
#
_entry.id   9ae54fbe5cbdf44c045bb360709b3a66
#
_cell.length_a   1.000
_cell.length_b   1.000
_cell.length_c   1.000
_cell.angle_alpha   90.00
_cell.angle_beta   90.00
_cell.angle_gamma   90.00
#
_symmetry.space_group_name_H-M   'P 1'
#
loop_
_entity.id
_entity.type
_entity.pdbx_description
1 polymer ?
#
loop_
_entity_poly.entity_id
_entity_poly.type
_entity_poly.pdbx_seq_one_letter_code
_entity_poly.pdbx_strand_id
1 'polypeptide(L)'
;MLSTDIGVDLGTSNVLISVRGKGIVVNQPSVVAYEVSTKKVIAIGTKAKKMIGKTPENIEVVRPLNKGVISDYTIAEIMLKAFIRSAMEKRSGVGRPRICVCVPSGVTEVQRRAVEEAVYKTGAKTVYVMEEPLAAAVGANVDIYEAKGNMVVDIGGGTTDTAVVSLGGAVESSSIKYAGDDYNNALIKYARRKYNLLIGYQTAENAKIAVGSVVKRDEDIEYVIKGRDLIKGLPKAVTITANETVDAFEETTEHILGAIHNGLETAPPELVAD
;
A
#
# COMPACT_ATOMS: atom_id res chain seq x y z
N MET A 1 -21.34 26.92 -7.04
CA MET A 1 -20.19 26.20 -7.61
C MET A 1 -20.29 24.74 -7.22
N LEU A 2 -20.26 23.85 -8.19
CA LEU A 2 -20.27 22.41 -7.92
C LEU A 2 -18.93 22.00 -7.29
N SER A 3 -18.97 21.44 -6.10
CA SER A 3 -17.78 20.85 -5.43
C SER A 3 -17.36 19.60 -6.17
N THR A 4 -16.07 19.36 -6.28
CA THR A 4 -15.54 18.10 -6.83
C THR A 4 -15.39 17.09 -5.69
N ASP A 5 -15.88 15.88 -5.91
CA ASP A 5 -15.69 14.76 -4.98
C ASP A 5 -14.46 13.97 -5.41
N ILE A 6 -13.58 13.73 -4.45
CA ILE A 6 -12.31 13.05 -4.62
C ILE A 6 -12.22 11.91 -3.60
N GLY A 7 -11.88 10.71 -4.06
CA GLY A 7 -11.45 9.61 -3.20
C GLY A 7 -9.94 9.53 -3.20
N VAL A 8 -9.35 9.35 -2.03
CA VAL A 8 -7.90 9.16 -1.84
C VAL A 8 -7.67 7.87 -1.07
N ASP A 9 -7.03 6.91 -1.72
CA ASP A 9 -6.41 5.77 -1.05
C ASP A 9 -4.97 6.16 -0.73
N LEU A 10 -4.66 6.22 0.57
CA LEU A 10 -3.38 6.68 1.08
C LEU A 10 -2.49 5.48 1.46
N GLY A 11 -2.21 4.64 0.49
CA GLY A 11 -1.47 3.40 0.72
C GLY A 11 0.03 3.58 0.97
N THR A 12 0.61 2.63 1.71
CA THR A 12 2.06 2.57 2.00
C THR A 12 2.90 2.48 0.72
N SER A 13 2.45 1.73 -0.28
CA SER A 13 3.19 1.54 -1.53
C SER A 13 2.83 2.56 -2.61
N ASN A 14 1.53 2.86 -2.79
CA ASN A 14 1.02 3.79 -3.78
C ASN A 14 -0.09 4.65 -3.18
N VAL A 15 -0.21 5.87 -3.70
CA VAL A 15 -1.38 6.73 -3.51
C VAL A 15 -2.22 6.65 -4.76
N LEU A 16 -3.52 6.32 -4.60
CA LEU A 16 -4.50 6.40 -5.68
C LEU A 16 -5.44 7.56 -5.41
N ILE A 17 -5.74 8.33 -6.46
CA ILE A 17 -6.74 9.38 -6.37
C ILE A 17 -7.76 9.18 -7.47
N SER A 18 -9.01 9.05 -7.07
CA SER A 18 -10.17 9.00 -7.95
C SER A 18 -10.92 10.34 -7.90
N VAL A 19 -11.46 10.74 -9.04
CA VAL A 19 -12.32 11.93 -9.16
C VAL A 19 -13.67 11.48 -9.69
N ARG A 20 -14.75 11.89 -9.03
CA ARG A 20 -16.12 11.55 -9.44
C ARG A 20 -16.35 11.83 -10.92
N GLY A 21 -16.81 10.81 -11.64
CA GLY A 21 -17.08 10.86 -13.07
C GLY A 21 -15.85 10.73 -13.97
N LYS A 22 -14.64 10.53 -13.41
CA LYS A 22 -13.40 10.32 -14.19
C LYS A 22 -12.66 9.03 -13.82
N GLY A 23 -13.03 8.38 -12.74
CA GLY A 23 -12.28 7.23 -12.22
C GLY A 23 -10.93 7.63 -11.61
N ILE A 24 -9.98 6.70 -11.61
CA ILE A 24 -8.63 6.90 -11.06
C ILE A 24 -7.85 7.83 -12.01
N VAL A 25 -7.42 8.97 -11.49
CA VAL A 25 -6.66 10.01 -12.22
C VAL A 25 -5.21 10.12 -11.78
N VAL A 26 -4.89 9.62 -10.57
CA VAL A 26 -3.52 9.50 -10.04
C VAL A 26 -3.33 8.10 -9.51
N ASN A 27 -2.23 7.47 -9.93
CA ASN A 27 -1.68 6.24 -9.35
C ASN A 27 -0.17 6.44 -9.30
N GLN A 28 0.33 6.77 -8.11
CA GLN A 28 1.73 7.15 -7.93
C GLN A 28 2.31 6.45 -6.70
N PRO A 29 3.59 6.01 -6.75
CA PRO A 29 4.28 5.50 -5.57
C PRO A 29 4.31 6.50 -4.42
N SER A 30 4.12 6.03 -3.19
CA SER A 30 4.23 6.80 -1.95
C SER A 30 5.70 7.03 -1.59
N VAL A 31 6.43 7.72 -2.47
CA VAL A 31 7.89 7.93 -2.37
C VAL A 31 8.22 9.38 -2.65
N VAL A 32 9.12 9.93 -1.83
CA VAL A 32 9.61 11.30 -1.96
C VAL A 32 11.14 11.31 -1.87
N ALA A 33 11.80 12.04 -2.76
CA ALA A 33 13.23 12.33 -2.69
C ALA A 33 13.44 13.80 -2.30
N TYR A 34 14.31 14.04 -1.32
CA TYR A 34 14.63 15.39 -0.87
C TYR A 34 16.12 15.55 -0.57
N GLU A 35 16.60 16.79 -0.61
CA GLU A 35 17.93 17.16 -0.17
C GLU A 35 18.02 17.16 1.36
N VAL A 36 18.99 16.44 1.92
CA VAL A 36 19.11 16.21 3.38
C VAL A 36 19.28 17.52 4.16
N SER A 37 20.13 18.42 3.66
CA SER A 37 20.50 19.67 4.35
C SER A 37 19.36 20.71 4.39
N THR A 38 18.62 20.83 3.30
CA THR A 38 17.58 21.87 3.14
C THR A 38 16.17 21.34 3.32
N LYS A 39 15.99 20.00 3.35
CA LYS A 39 14.69 19.31 3.30
C LYS A 39 13.87 19.67 2.04
N LYS A 40 14.50 20.26 1.04
CA LYS A 40 13.85 20.60 -0.23
C LYS A 40 13.50 19.35 -1.02
N VAL A 41 12.24 19.20 -1.37
CA VAL A 41 11.77 18.07 -2.20
C VAL A 41 12.28 18.22 -3.63
N ILE A 42 12.91 17.15 -4.14
CA ILE A 42 13.50 17.06 -5.49
C ILE A 42 12.58 16.31 -6.43
N ALA A 43 11.97 15.21 -5.95
CA ALA A 43 11.09 14.37 -6.74
C ALA A 43 10.02 13.70 -5.88
N ILE A 44 8.88 13.38 -6.49
CA ILE A 44 7.74 12.69 -5.84
C ILE A 44 7.23 11.59 -6.78
N GLY A 45 6.70 10.52 -6.19
CA GLY A 45 6.06 9.42 -6.94
C GLY A 45 7.03 8.63 -7.80
N THR A 46 6.64 8.33 -9.02
CA THR A 46 7.43 7.53 -9.97
C THR A 46 8.85 8.07 -10.20
N LYS A 47 9.02 9.41 -10.19
CA LYS A 47 10.36 10.02 -10.34
C LYS A 47 11.24 9.69 -9.15
N ALA A 48 10.71 9.81 -7.93
CA ALA A 48 11.43 9.48 -6.70
C ALA A 48 11.70 7.96 -6.59
N LYS A 49 10.72 7.11 -6.95
CA LYS A 49 10.89 5.64 -6.95
C LYS A 49 12.09 5.19 -7.79
N LYS A 50 12.33 5.83 -8.95
CA LYS A 50 13.49 5.54 -9.81
C LYS A 50 14.85 5.87 -9.18
N MET A 51 14.86 6.69 -8.14
CA MET A 51 16.06 7.13 -7.42
C MET A 51 16.43 6.19 -6.26
N ILE A 52 15.55 5.29 -5.83
CA ILE A 52 15.80 4.36 -4.71
C ILE A 52 17.08 3.57 -4.97
N GLY A 53 18.02 3.61 -4.00
CA GLY A 53 19.30 2.90 -4.05
C GLY A 53 20.30 3.46 -5.05
N LYS A 54 20.07 4.67 -5.60
CA LYS A 54 20.94 5.29 -6.62
C LYS A 54 21.33 6.73 -6.27
N THR A 55 21.01 7.20 -5.08
CA THR A 55 21.28 8.58 -4.66
C THR A 55 22.63 8.72 -3.96
N PRO A 56 23.31 9.87 -4.12
CA PRO A 56 24.43 10.25 -3.27
C PRO A 56 23.95 10.58 -1.85
N GLU A 57 24.87 10.72 -0.90
CA GLU A 57 24.58 10.91 0.53
C GLU A 57 23.77 12.18 0.86
N ASN A 58 23.86 13.20 0.02
CA ASN A 58 23.12 14.45 0.21
C ASN A 58 21.65 14.37 -0.25
N ILE A 59 21.21 13.25 -0.86
CA ILE A 59 19.84 13.04 -1.30
C ILE A 59 19.27 11.79 -0.62
N GLU A 60 18.19 11.97 0.11
CA GLU A 60 17.46 10.89 0.76
C GLU A 60 16.16 10.59 0.02
N VAL A 61 15.85 9.29 -0.11
CA VAL A 61 14.59 8.81 -0.70
C VAL A 61 13.83 8.06 0.37
N VAL A 62 12.65 8.57 0.71
CA VAL A 62 11.83 8.04 1.81
C VAL A 62 10.43 7.67 1.36
N ARG A 63 9.81 6.79 2.13
CA ARG A 63 8.37 6.54 2.11
C ARG A 63 7.78 7.22 3.33
N PRO A 64 7.00 8.30 3.16
CA PRO A 64 6.39 9.04 4.28
C PRO A 64 5.27 8.26 4.96
N LEU A 65 4.84 7.16 4.35
CA LEU A 65 3.87 6.21 4.89
C LEU A 65 4.58 4.88 5.12
N ASN A 66 4.38 4.31 6.29
CA ASN A 66 4.95 3.02 6.67
C ASN A 66 3.92 2.20 7.45
N LYS A 67 3.64 0.99 6.96
CA LYS A 67 2.69 0.07 7.61
C LYS A 67 1.37 0.76 8.00
N GLY A 68 0.79 1.47 7.00
CA GLY A 68 -0.51 2.13 7.12
C GLY A 68 -0.54 3.43 7.92
N VAL A 69 0.59 3.91 8.43
CA VAL A 69 0.65 5.14 9.22
C VAL A 69 1.61 6.18 8.62
N ILE A 70 1.35 7.45 8.89
CA ILE A 70 2.26 8.53 8.50
C ILE A 70 3.48 8.49 9.42
N SER A 71 4.67 8.24 8.83
CA SER A 71 5.96 8.24 9.52
C SER A 71 6.64 9.61 9.48
N ASP A 72 6.40 10.41 8.43
CA ASP A 72 6.85 11.78 8.31
C ASP A 72 5.69 12.66 7.81
N TYR A 73 5.12 13.42 8.74
CA TYR A 73 3.95 14.27 8.49
C TYR A 73 4.22 15.37 7.45
N THR A 74 5.38 16.02 7.54
CA THR A 74 5.73 17.14 6.64
C THR A 74 5.89 16.64 5.21
N ILE A 75 6.60 15.54 5.03
CA ILE A 75 6.83 14.96 3.71
C ILE A 75 5.54 14.36 3.14
N ALA A 76 4.71 13.73 3.98
CA ALA A 76 3.39 13.21 3.55
C ALA A 76 2.46 14.34 3.07
N GLU A 77 2.39 15.45 3.81
CA GLU A 77 1.60 16.64 3.42
C GLU A 77 2.03 17.19 2.06
N ILE A 78 3.35 17.34 1.84
CA ILE A 78 3.90 17.83 0.56
C ILE A 78 3.53 16.87 -0.57
N MET A 79 3.68 15.57 -0.36
CA MET A 79 3.34 14.54 -1.34
C MET A 79 1.86 14.57 -1.70
N LEU A 80 0.97 14.56 -0.69
CA LEU A 80 -0.48 14.62 -0.89
C LEU A 80 -0.89 15.90 -1.63
N LYS A 81 -0.33 17.04 -1.24
CA LYS A 81 -0.59 18.33 -1.88
C LYS A 81 -0.25 18.30 -3.38
N ALA A 82 0.91 17.70 -3.72
CA ALA A 82 1.33 17.55 -5.10
C ALA A 82 0.38 16.65 -5.90
N PHE A 83 -0.02 15.50 -5.33
CA PHE A 83 -0.90 14.55 -6.01
C PHE A 83 -2.33 15.08 -6.17
N ILE A 84 -2.91 15.68 -5.13
CA ILE A 84 -4.25 16.28 -5.20
C ILE A 84 -4.26 17.46 -6.19
N ARG A 85 -3.22 18.28 -6.19
CA ARG A 85 -3.08 19.35 -7.18
C ARG A 85 -3.04 18.79 -8.61
N SER A 86 -2.24 17.77 -8.86
CA SER A 86 -2.18 17.10 -10.18
C SER A 86 -3.54 16.52 -10.59
N ALA A 87 -4.31 15.96 -9.66
CA ALA A 87 -5.67 15.49 -9.93
C ALA A 87 -6.65 16.61 -10.29
N MET A 88 -6.39 17.85 -9.82
CA MET A 88 -7.23 19.03 -10.03
C MET A 88 -6.80 19.89 -11.25
N GLU A 89 -5.54 19.80 -11.71
CA GLU A 89 -4.94 20.71 -12.72
C GLU A 89 -5.70 20.81 -14.06
N LYS A 90 -6.59 19.87 -14.36
CA LYS A 90 -7.41 19.89 -15.57
C LYS A 90 -8.77 20.57 -15.41
N ARG A 91 -8.99 21.30 -14.32
CA ARG A 91 -10.28 21.96 -14.00
C ARG A 91 -10.10 23.46 -13.66
N SER A 92 -10.37 24.33 -14.59
CA SER A 92 -10.56 25.76 -14.30
C SER A 92 -11.97 26.02 -13.72
N GLY A 93 -12.08 26.84 -12.67
CA GLY A 93 -13.35 27.30 -12.14
C GLY A 93 -14.07 26.38 -11.14
N VAL A 94 -13.43 25.33 -10.62
CA VAL A 94 -14.02 24.43 -9.61
C VAL A 94 -13.70 24.92 -8.21
N GLY A 95 -14.72 24.91 -7.33
CA GLY A 95 -14.55 25.18 -5.90
C GLY A 95 -13.67 24.16 -5.19
N ARG A 96 -13.38 24.41 -3.89
CA ARG A 96 -12.58 23.51 -3.04
C ARG A 96 -13.21 22.10 -3.01
N PRO A 97 -12.42 21.01 -3.15
CA PRO A 97 -12.94 19.66 -3.22
C PRO A 97 -13.47 19.16 -1.87
N ARG A 98 -14.42 18.21 -1.92
CA ARG A 98 -14.72 17.30 -0.82
C ARG A 98 -13.86 16.07 -1.01
N ILE A 99 -13.15 15.63 0.01
CA ILE A 99 -12.23 14.49 -0.09
C ILE A 99 -12.65 13.41 0.90
N CYS A 100 -12.80 12.19 0.41
CA CYS A 100 -12.86 10.99 1.23
C CYS A 100 -11.48 10.33 1.19
N VAL A 101 -10.85 10.09 2.34
CA VAL A 101 -9.56 9.41 2.46
C VAL A 101 -9.72 8.13 3.24
N CYS A 102 -9.07 7.06 2.77
CA CYS A 102 -9.08 5.76 3.42
C CYS A 102 -7.94 5.65 4.42
N VAL A 103 -8.18 4.93 5.51
CA VAL A 103 -7.19 4.57 6.53
C VAL A 103 -7.35 3.10 6.89
N PRO A 104 -6.28 2.39 7.30
CA PRO A 104 -6.37 1.02 7.78
C PRO A 104 -7.33 0.89 8.97
N SER A 105 -7.89 -0.29 9.14
CA SER A 105 -8.66 -0.61 10.35
C SER A 105 -7.75 -0.58 11.58
N GLY A 106 -8.30 -0.19 12.72
CA GLY A 106 -7.55 -0.18 13.98
C GLY A 106 -6.53 0.94 14.13
N VAL A 107 -6.49 1.96 13.24
CA VAL A 107 -5.68 3.17 13.47
C VAL A 107 -6.18 3.92 14.71
N THR A 108 -5.25 4.47 15.50
CA THR A 108 -5.60 5.28 16.65
C THR A 108 -6.27 6.59 16.23
N GLU A 109 -7.08 7.18 17.13
CA GLU A 109 -7.71 8.47 16.90
C GLU A 109 -6.69 9.59 16.55
N VAL A 110 -5.49 9.52 17.14
CA VAL A 110 -4.40 10.45 16.84
C VAL A 110 -3.92 10.29 15.39
N GLN A 111 -3.75 9.05 14.94
CA GLN A 111 -3.34 8.74 13.55
C GLN A 111 -4.43 9.14 12.56
N ARG A 112 -5.71 8.86 12.88
CA ARG A 112 -6.87 9.26 12.08
C ARG A 112 -6.90 10.78 11.88
N ARG A 113 -6.76 11.55 12.97
CA ARG A 113 -6.70 13.01 12.92
C ARG A 113 -5.50 13.53 12.14
N ALA A 114 -4.34 12.89 12.26
CA ALA A 114 -3.14 13.28 11.50
C ALA A 114 -3.37 13.17 9.98
N VAL A 115 -4.05 12.09 9.52
CA VAL A 115 -4.43 11.93 8.10
C VAL A 115 -5.45 12.99 7.70
N GLU A 116 -6.50 13.18 8.49
CA GLU A 116 -7.53 14.20 8.23
C GLU A 116 -6.94 15.60 8.08
N GLU A 117 -6.06 16.02 9.00
CA GLU A 117 -5.37 17.31 8.95
C GLU A 117 -4.46 17.43 7.72
N ALA A 118 -3.69 16.38 7.40
CA ALA A 118 -2.81 16.38 6.23
C ALA A 118 -3.60 16.62 4.94
N VAL A 119 -4.74 15.92 4.80
CA VAL A 119 -5.64 16.09 3.66
C VAL A 119 -6.32 17.45 3.68
N TYR A 120 -6.78 17.94 4.84
CA TYR A 120 -7.42 19.24 4.97
C TYR A 120 -6.49 20.39 4.55
N LYS A 121 -5.21 20.32 4.92
CA LYS A 121 -4.18 21.30 4.54
C LYS A 121 -3.88 21.34 3.03
N THR A 122 -4.33 20.33 2.26
CA THR A 122 -4.23 20.39 0.79
C THR A 122 -5.20 21.38 0.15
N GLY A 123 -6.13 21.93 0.93
CA GLY A 123 -7.15 22.88 0.48
C GLY A 123 -8.54 22.26 0.31
N ALA A 124 -8.80 21.09 0.87
CA ALA A 124 -10.13 20.48 0.89
C ALA A 124 -11.16 21.39 1.57
N LYS A 125 -12.42 21.37 1.10
CA LYS A 125 -13.56 21.99 1.75
C LYS A 125 -14.03 21.17 2.94
N THR A 126 -14.08 19.86 2.76
CA THR A 126 -14.51 18.86 3.75
C THR A 126 -13.68 17.61 3.55
N VAL A 127 -13.27 16.97 4.64
CA VAL A 127 -12.59 15.69 4.64
C VAL A 127 -13.47 14.67 5.35
N TYR A 128 -13.61 13.51 4.78
CA TYR A 128 -14.23 12.32 5.37
C TYR A 128 -13.17 11.23 5.46
N VAL A 129 -13.10 10.54 6.59
CA VAL A 129 -12.17 9.43 6.80
C VAL A 129 -12.99 8.15 6.85
N MET A 130 -12.63 7.17 6.03
CA MET A 130 -13.27 5.87 5.91
C MET A 130 -12.24 4.76 6.15
N GLU A 131 -12.66 3.63 6.68
CA GLU A 131 -11.78 2.45 6.78
C GLU A 131 -11.58 1.79 5.42
N GLU A 132 -10.34 1.33 5.15
CA GLU A 132 -9.94 0.73 3.88
C GLU A 132 -10.81 -0.46 3.47
N PRO A 133 -11.11 -1.46 4.34
CA PRO A 133 -11.92 -2.60 3.92
C PRO A 133 -13.37 -2.23 3.58
N LEU A 134 -13.94 -1.19 4.20
CA LEU A 134 -15.26 -0.70 3.83
C LEU A 134 -15.26 -0.05 2.45
N ALA A 135 -14.22 0.74 2.15
CA ALA A 135 -14.03 1.33 0.82
C ALA A 135 -13.77 0.24 -0.24
N ALA A 136 -12.99 -0.80 0.10
CA ALA A 136 -12.73 -1.94 -0.76
C ALA A 136 -14.01 -2.72 -1.08
N ALA A 137 -14.88 -2.98 -0.08
CA ALA A 137 -16.21 -3.60 -0.28
C ALA A 137 -17.05 -2.83 -1.29
N VAL A 138 -17.15 -1.50 -1.11
CA VAL A 138 -17.88 -0.63 -2.05
C VAL A 138 -17.24 -0.67 -3.45
N GLY A 139 -15.92 -0.65 -3.53
CA GLY A 139 -15.18 -0.72 -4.79
C GLY A 139 -15.34 -2.05 -5.53
N ALA A 140 -15.55 -3.14 -4.79
CA ALA A 140 -15.84 -4.47 -5.31
C ALA A 140 -17.34 -4.66 -5.69
N ASN A 141 -18.15 -3.62 -5.56
CA ASN A 141 -19.61 -3.65 -5.77
C ASN A 141 -20.34 -4.64 -4.84
N VAL A 142 -19.82 -4.87 -3.64
CA VAL A 142 -20.54 -5.59 -2.59
C VAL A 142 -21.65 -4.68 -2.07
N ASP A 143 -22.89 -5.22 -1.97
CA ASP A 143 -23.97 -4.47 -1.34
C ASP A 143 -23.80 -4.51 0.18
N ILE A 144 -23.12 -3.48 0.69
CA ILE A 144 -22.81 -3.36 2.11
C ILE A 144 -24.02 -3.06 2.99
N TYR A 145 -25.18 -2.67 2.40
CA TYR A 145 -26.39 -2.28 3.14
C TYR A 145 -27.34 -3.43 3.40
N GLU A 146 -27.14 -4.58 2.76
CA GLU A 146 -27.90 -5.79 3.10
C GLU A 146 -27.56 -6.30 4.50
N ALA A 147 -28.52 -6.94 5.15
CA ALA A 147 -28.34 -7.66 6.41
C ALA A 147 -27.70 -9.04 6.13
N LYS A 148 -26.48 -9.01 5.61
CA LYS A 148 -25.71 -10.18 5.18
C LYS A 148 -24.23 -9.97 5.49
N GLY A 149 -23.56 -11.04 5.96
CA GLY A 149 -22.14 -11.02 6.23
C GLY A 149 -21.33 -11.06 4.94
N ASN A 150 -20.42 -10.10 4.77
CA ASN A 150 -19.45 -10.10 3.67
C ASN A 150 -18.07 -9.89 4.25
N MET A 151 -17.17 -10.89 4.09
CA MET A 151 -15.80 -10.74 4.50
C MET A 151 -14.97 -10.08 3.40
N VAL A 152 -14.24 -9.05 3.76
CA VAL A 152 -13.30 -8.34 2.89
C VAL A 152 -11.90 -8.52 3.43
N VAL A 153 -10.97 -8.86 2.54
CA VAL A 153 -9.53 -8.95 2.83
C VAL A 153 -8.81 -8.02 1.87
N ASP A 154 -8.25 -6.95 2.39
CA ASP A 154 -7.46 -5.98 1.64
C ASP A 154 -5.97 -6.17 1.95
N ILE A 155 -5.22 -6.68 0.98
CA ILE A 155 -3.78 -6.92 1.12
C ILE A 155 -3.02 -5.81 0.41
N GLY A 156 -2.63 -4.80 1.18
CA GLY A 156 -1.91 -3.64 0.67
C GLY A 156 -0.38 -3.85 0.55
N GLY A 157 0.34 -2.74 0.56
CA GLY A 157 1.82 -2.77 0.60
C GLY A 157 2.37 -2.99 2.00
N GLY A 158 1.81 -2.34 3.01
CA GLY A 158 2.31 -2.34 4.39
C GLY A 158 1.37 -2.94 5.42
N THR A 159 0.08 -3.09 5.09
CA THR A 159 -0.96 -3.65 5.95
C THR A 159 -1.79 -4.66 5.19
N THR A 160 -2.35 -5.61 5.92
CA THR A 160 -3.47 -6.43 5.50
C THR A 160 -4.62 -6.15 6.44
N ASP A 161 -5.71 -5.67 5.88
CA ASP A 161 -6.93 -5.30 6.59
C ASP A 161 -8.02 -6.31 6.31
N THR A 162 -8.64 -6.84 7.36
CA THR A 162 -9.75 -7.78 7.27
C THR A 162 -10.97 -7.16 7.94
N ALA A 163 -12.14 -7.29 7.33
CA ALA A 163 -13.38 -6.88 7.95
C ALA A 163 -14.55 -7.78 7.53
N VAL A 164 -15.48 -7.99 8.45
CA VAL A 164 -16.83 -8.50 8.16
C VAL A 164 -17.76 -7.30 8.12
N VAL A 165 -18.36 -7.07 6.95
CA VAL A 165 -19.18 -5.90 6.64
C VAL A 165 -20.64 -6.32 6.53
N SER A 166 -21.54 -5.58 7.18
CA SER A 166 -22.99 -5.75 7.09
C SER A 166 -23.68 -4.44 7.46
N LEU A 167 -24.87 -4.17 6.92
CA LEU A 167 -25.72 -3.01 7.23
C LEU A 167 -24.99 -1.67 7.18
N GLY A 168 -24.07 -1.52 6.25
CA GLY A 168 -23.34 -0.27 5.98
C GLY A 168 -22.14 0.00 6.89
N GLY A 169 -21.71 -0.97 7.71
CA GLY A 169 -20.60 -0.83 8.64
C GLY A 169 -19.73 -2.08 8.77
N ALA A 170 -18.53 -1.93 9.28
CA ALA A 170 -17.71 -3.05 9.72
C ALA A 170 -18.23 -3.54 11.08
N VAL A 171 -18.64 -4.81 11.14
CA VAL A 171 -19.09 -5.46 12.38
C VAL A 171 -17.90 -5.97 13.16
N GLU A 172 -16.92 -6.51 12.45
CA GLU A 172 -15.62 -6.90 12.96
C GLU A 172 -14.56 -6.40 11.99
N SER A 173 -13.45 -5.87 12.50
CA SER A 173 -12.33 -5.45 11.67
C SER A 173 -11.00 -5.59 12.37
N SER A 174 -9.98 -5.97 11.64
CA SER A 174 -8.61 -6.01 12.15
C SER A 174 -7.61 -5.63 11.08
N SER A 175 -6.43 -5.17 11.52
CA SER A 175 -5.32 -4.79 10.66
C SER A 175 -4.03 -5.40 11.18
N ILE A 176 -3.32 -6.10 10.31
CA ILE A 176 -1.99 -6.63 10.61
C ILE A 176 -0.92 -5.94 9.77
N LYS A 177 0.30 -5.90 10.27
CA LYS A 177 1.45 -5.25 9.62
C LYS A 177 2.29 -6.23 8.79
N TYR A 178 1.62 -7.19 8.13
CA TYR A 178 2.19 -8.14 7.19
C TYR A 178 1.45 -8.01 5.85
N ALA A 179 2.21 -7.68 4.79
CA ALA A 179 1.64 -7.40 3.48
C ALA A 179 2.70 -7.49 2.36
N GLY A 180 2.48 -6.80 1.24
CA GLY A 180 3.33 -6.84 0.06
C GLY A 180 4.81 -6.53 0.29
N ASP A 181 5.15 -5.62 1.23
CA ASP A 181 6.53 -5.27 1.57
C ASP A 181 7.22 -6.40 2.36
N ASP A 182 6.48 -7.17 3.14
CA ASP A 182 7.03 -8.31 3.89
C ASP A 182 7.38 -9.46 2.94
N TYR A 183 6.60 -9.69 1.89
CA TYR A 183 6.97 -10.60 0.80
C TYR A 183 8.25 -10.16 0.07
N ASN A 184 8.44 -8.85 -0.16
CA ASN A 184 9.70 -8.35 -0.75
C ASN A 184 10.89 -8.64 0.18
N ASN A 185 10.73 -8.40 1.47
CA ASN A 185 11.76 -8.68 2.49
C ASN A 185 12.06 -10.16 2.61
N ALA A 186 11.04 -11.01 2.51
CA ALA A 186 11.18 -12.47 2.49
C ALA A 186 12.03 -12.93 1.30
N LEU A 187 11.80 -12.40 0.10
CA LEU A 187 12.64 -12.68 -1.07
C LEU A 187 14.08 -12.21 -0.92
N ILE A 188 14.30 -11.04 -0.32
CA ILE A 188 15.67 -10.55 -0.04
C ILE A 188 16.40 -11.51 0.91
N LYS A 189 15.73 -11.94 1.98
CA LYS A 189 16.28 -12.92 2.93
C LYS A 189 16.54 -14.27 2.26
N TYR A 190 15.60 -14.73 1.44
CA TYR A 190 15.71 -16.01 0.71
C TYR A 190 16.88 -16.00 -0.26
N ALA A 191 17.01 -14.96 -1.11
CA ALA A 191 18.11 -14.83 -2.06
C ALA A 191 19.47 -14.78 -1.34
N ARG A 192 19.54 -14.09 -0.20
CA ARG A 192 20.75 -14.04 0.63
C ARG A 192 21.11 -15.42 1.18
N ARG A 193 20.15 -16.15 1.73
CA ARG A 193 20.36 -17.45 2.40
C ARG A 193 20.70 -18.54 1.38
N LYS A 194 19.93 -18.65 0.29
CA LYS A 194 20.07 -19.74 -0.66
C LYS A 194 21.17 -19.53 -1.69
N TYR A 195 21.34 -18.31 -2.18
CA TYR A 195 22.20 -18.00 -3.31
C TYR A 195 23.42 -17.16 -2.96
N ASN A 196 23.58 -16.77 -1.69
CA ASN A 196 24.58 -15.78 -1.25
C ASN A 196 24.51 -14.50 -2.11
N LEU A 197 23.29 -14.08 -2.47
CA LEU A 197 23.04 -12.96 -3.36
C LEU A 197 22.34 -11.82 -2.59
N LEU A 198 22.97 -10.64 -2.59
CA LEU A 198 22.35 -9.43 -2.06
C LEU A 198 21.61 -8.72 -3.19
N ILE A 199 20.29 -8.72 -3.11
CA ILE A 199 19.41 -7.99 -4.03
C ILE A 199 18.82 -6.75 -3.34
N GLY A 200 18.51 -5.72 -4.14
CA GLY A 200 17.81 -4.54 -3.65
C GLY A 200 16.29 -4.74 -3.62
N TYR A 201 15.61 -3.86 -2.87
CA TYR A 201 14.15 -3.87 -2.72
C TYR A 201 13.41 -3.89 -4.07
N GLN A 202 13.82 -3.06 -5.05
CA GLN A 202 13.16 -3.02 -6.36
C GLN A 202 13.31 -4.34 -7.14
N THR A 203 14.46 -5.01 -7.00
CA THR A 203 14.67 -6.33 -7.61
C THR A 203 13.74 -7.37 -7.00
N ALA A 204 13.58 -7.35 -5.67
CA ALA A 204 12.67 -8.24 -4.96
C ALA A 204 11.20 -7.97 -5.35
N GLU A 205 10.78 -6.71 -5.41
CA GLU A 205 9.44 -6.33 -5.83
C GLU A 205 9.13 -6.80 -7.26
N ASN A 206 10.06 -6.59 -8.19
CA ASN A 206 9.89 -7.05 -9.56
C ASN A 206 9.80 -8.58 -9.65
N ALA A 207 10.62 -9.30 -8.89
CA ALA A 207 10.59 -10.76 -8.83
C ALA A 207 9.27 -11.26 -8.24
N LYS A 208 8.80 -10.67 -7.12
CA LYS A 208 7.50 -10.98 -6.52
C LYS A 208 6.36 -10.81 -7.53
N ILE A 209 6.34 -9.72 -8.29
CA ILE A 209 5.30 -9.45 -9.29
C ILE A 209 5.37 -10.45 -10.44
N ALA A 210 6.59 -10.86 -10.85
CA ALA A 210 6.78 -11.73 -12.01
C ALA A 210 6.49 -13.21 -11.71
N VAL A 211 6.97 -13.71 -10.55
CA VAL A 211 6.94 -15.15 -10.22
C VAL A 211 6.44 -15.46 -8.82
N GLY A 212 6.01 -14.48 -8.03
CA GLY A 212 5.52 -14.71 -6.67
C GLY A 212 4.32 -15.64 -6.65
N SER A 213 4.41 -16.69 -5.84
CA SER A 213 3.33 -17.64 -5.60
C SER A 213 3.31 -18.07 -4.14
N VAL A 214 2.13 -18.30 -3.59
CA VAL A 214 1.91 -18.85 -2.24
C VAL A 214 1.45 -20.29 -2.28
N VAL A 215 1.24 -20.83 -3.49
CA VAL A 215 0.93 -22.25 -3.74
C VAL A 215 1.85 -22.79 -4.83
N LYS A 216 2.19 -24.08 -4.75
CA LYS A 216 2.99 -24.73 -5.79
C LYS A 216 2.20 -24.81 -7.10
N ARG A 217 2.89 -24.57 -8.20
CA ARG A 217 2.35 -24.65 -9.57
C ARG A 217 2.83 -25.91 -10.25
N ASP A 218 1.99 -26.48 -11.11
CA ASP A 218 2.37 -27.62 -11.96
C ASP A 218 3.42 -27.20 -13.01
N GLU A 219 3.22 -26.03 -13.63
CA GLU A 219 4.21 -25.40 -14.51
C GLU A 219 4.95 -24.30 -13.72
N ASP A 220 6.25 -24.52 -13.50
CA ASP A 220 7.07 -23.55 -12.78
C ASP A 220 7.48 -22.39 -13.70
N ILE A 221 7.40 -21.16 -13.18
CA ILE A 221 7.75 -19.94 -13.91
C ILE A 221 9.09 -19.44 -13.40
N GLU A 222 9.98 -19.11 -14.32
CA GLU A 222 11.34 -18.65 -14.01
C GLU A 222 11.48 -17.13 -14.15
N TYR A 223 12.30 -16.55 -13.30
CA TYR A 223 12.68 -15.14 -13.37
C TYR A 223 14.14 -14.94 -12.96
N VAL A 224 14.88 -14.11 -13.72
CA VAL A 224 16.28 -13.81 -13.43
C VAL A 224 16.38 -12.61 -12.52
N ILE A 225 16.91 -12.81 -11.31
CA ILE A 225 17.27 -11.74 -10.37
C ILE A 225 18.76 -11.42 -10.48
N LYS A 226 19.11 -10.13 -10.32
CA LYS A 226 20.50 -9.66 -10.35
C LYS A 226 20.84 -8.96 -9.04
N GLY A 227 22.03 -9.21 -8.54
CA GLY A 227 22.52 -8.63 -7.30
C GLY A 227 24.02 -8.74 -7.16
N ARG A 228 24.53 -8.52 -5.94
CA ARG A 228 25.94 -8.68 -5.60
C ARG A 228 26.15 -10.03 -4.92
N ASP A 229 27.07 -10.82 -5.44
CA ASP A 229 27.56 -12.04 -4.79
C ASP A 229 28.24 -11.67 -3.47
N LEU A 230 27.78 -12.24 -2.37
CA LEU A 230 28.30 -11.92 -1.02
C LEU A 230 29.65 -12.58 -0.73
N ILE A 231 30.05 -13.59 -1.54
CA ILE A 231 31.35 -14.26 -1.38
C ILE A 231 32.40 -13.56 -2.22
N LYS A 232 32.09 -13.27 -3.49
CA LYS A 232 33.05 -12.70 -4.44
C LYS A 232 33.00 -11.18 -4.53
N GLY A 233 31.95 -10.54 -4.03
CA GLY A 233 31.73 -9.10 -4.13
C GLY A 233 31.33 -8.59 -5.52
N LEU A 234 31.23 -9.49 -6.52
CA LEU A 234 30.97 -9.17 -7.92
C LEU A 234 29.47 -9.23 -8.28
N PRO A 235 29.05 -8.58 -9.38
CA PRO A 235 27.69 -8.76 -9.90
C PRO A 235 27.43 -10.24 -10.25
N LYS A 236 26.23 -10.72 -9.89
CA LYS A 236 25.79 -12.10 -10.14
C LYS A 236 24.32 -12.08 -10.54
N ALA A 237 23.96 -12.96 -11.47
CA ALA A 237 22.59 -13.25 -11.83
C ALA A 237 22.24 -14.68 -11.41
N VAL A 238 21.01 -14.87 -10.95
CA VAL A 238 20.46 -16.17 -10.54
C VAL A 238 19.03 -16.27 -11.06
N THR A 239 18.64 -17.43 -11.52
CA THR A 239 17.24 -17.76 -11.83
C THR A 239 16.56 -18.25 -10.56
N ILE A 240 15.41 -17.66 -10.24
CA ILE A 240 14.49 -18.12 -9.20
C ILE A 240 13.21 -18.59 -9.86
N THR A 241 12.49 -19.50 -9.22
CA THR A 241 11.23 -20.04 -9.74
C THR A 241 10.04 -19.66 -8.86
N ALA A 242 8.82 -19.76 -9.42
CA ALA A 242 7.60 -19.51 -8.67
C ALA A 242 7.47 -20.47 -7.49
N ASN A 243 7.81 -21.77 -7.69
CA ASN A 243 7.72 -22.75 -6.63
C ASN A 243 8.72 -22.53 -5.49
N GLU A 244 9.86 -21.87 -5.76
CA GLU A 244 10.78 -21.44 -4.71
C GLU A 244 10.24 -20.29 -3.87
N THR A 245 9.39 -19.42 -4.46
CA THR A 245 8.80 -18.31 -3.71
C THR A 245 7.79 -18.79 -2.68
N VAL A 246 7.19 -19.96 -2.85
CA VAL A 246 6.27 -20.56 -1.86
C VAL A 246 6.97 -20.72 -0.52
N ASP A 247 8.18 -21.32 -0.53
CA ASP A 247 8.97 -21.52 0.69
C ASP A 247 9.45 -20.17 1.29
N ALA A 248 9.74 -19.20 0.41
CA ALA A 248 10.16 -17.87 0.86
C ALA A 248 9.02 -17.09 1.53
N PHE A 249 7.79 -17.30 1.10
CA PHE A 249 6.60 -16.54 1.50
C PHE A 249 5.80 -17.15 2.64
N GLU A 250 6.14 -18.37 3.06
CA GLU A 250 5.41 -19.17 4.05
C GLU A 250 5.05 -18.35 5.31
N GLU A 251 6.06 -17.77 5.98
CA GLU A 251 5.87 -16.99 7.21
C GLU A 251 4.88 -15.83 7.03
N THR A 252 5.03 -15.05 5.94
CA THR A 252 4.14 -13.91 5.67
C THR A 252 2.72 -14.37 5.36
N THR A 253 2.58 -15.46 4.61
CA THR A 253 1.29 -16.05 4.25
C THR A 253 0.56 -16.58 5.48
N GLU A 254 1.26 -17.25 6.39
CA GLU A 254 0.67 -17.74 7.66
C GLU A 254 0.11 -16.61 8.51
N HIS A 255 0.82 -15.48 8.60
CA HIS A 255 0.30 -14.30 9.31
C HIS A 255 -0.99 -13.75 8.69
N ILE A 256 -1.05 -13.69 7.35
CA ILE A 256 -2.26 -13.22 6.64
C ILE A 256 -3.42 -14.21 6.85
N LEU A 257 -3.17 -15.50 6.68
CA LEU A 257 -4.18 -16.54 6.92
C LEU A 257 -4.67 -16.51 8.37
N GLY A 258 -3.75 -16.34 9.35
CA GLY A 258 -4.10 -16.19 10.75
C GLY A 258 -5.02 -14.99 11.01
N ALA A 259 -4.80 -13.85 10.35
CA ALA A 259 -5.69 -12.70 10.46
C ALA A 259 -7.09 -12.97 9.89
N ILE A 260 -7.18 -13.69 8.77
CA ILE A 260 -8.46 -14.09 8.17
C ILE A 260 -9.22 -15.03 9.11
N HIS A 261 -8.56 -16.06 9.64
CA HIS A 261 -9.16 -16.99 10.59
C HIS A 261 -9.65 -16.27 11.83
N ASN A 262 -8.84 -15.40 12.42
CA ASN A 262 -9.24 -14.62 13.59
C ASN A 262 -10.46 -13.74 13.32
N GLY A 263 -10.51 -13.10 12.15
CA GLY A 263 -11.67 -12.29 11.75
C GLY A 263 -12.97 -13.10 11.61
N LEU A 264 -12.88 -14.35 11.15
CA LEU A 264 -14.02 -15.27 11.10
C LEU A 264 -14.42 -15.78 12.49
N GLU A 265 -13.45 -16.08 13.36
CA GLU A 265 -13.72 -16.59 14.71
C GLU A 265 -14.34 -15.54 15.63
N THR A 266 -14.00 -14.26 15.44
CA THR A 266 -14.50 -13.14 16.26
C THR A 266 -15.81 -12.56 15.74
N ALA A 267 -16.14 -12.78 14.47
CA ALA A 267 -17.38 -12.30 13.88
C ALA A 267 -18.62 -13.05 14.43
N PRO A 268 -19.80 -12.39 14.51
CA PRO A 268 -21.03 -13.03 14.90
C PRO A 268 -21.35 -14.26 14.04
N PRO A 269 -21.75 -15.40 14.65
CA PRO A 269 -22.04 -16.66 13.91
C PRO A 269 -23.03 -16.51 12.77
N GLU A 270 -24.01 -15.62 12.91
CA GLU A 270 -25.03 -15.37 11.89
C GLU A 270 -24.45 -14.76 10.62
N LEU A 271 -23.39 -13.94 10.76
CA LEU A 271 -22.70 -13.31 9.61
C LEU A 271 -21.64 -14.21 9.00
N VAL A 272 -21.09 -15.15 9.78
CA VAL A 272 -20.14 -16.15 9.27
C VAL A 272 -20.84 -17.23 8.45
N ALA A 273 -22.14 -17.48 8.73
CA ALA A 273 -22.94 -18.48 8.04
C ALA A 273 -23.37 -18.03 6.62
N ASP A 274 -23.33 -16.75 6.32
CA ASP A 274 -23.70 -16.17 5.00
C ASP A 274 -22.64 -16.41 3.93
#